data_c046127f78616c11a2f873a33937e959
#
_entry.id   c046127f78616c11a2f873a33937e959
#
_cell.length_a   1.000
_cell.length_b   1.000
_cell.length_c   1.000
_cell.angle_alpha   90.00
_cell.angle_beta   90.00
_cell.angle_gamma   90.00
#
_symmetry.space_group_name_H-M   'P 1'
#
loop_
_entity.id
_entity.type
_entity.pdbx_description
1 polymer ?
#
loop_
_entity_poly.entity_id
_entity_poly.type
_entity_poly.pdbx_seq_one_letter_code
_entity_poly.pdbx_strand_id
1 'polypeptide(L)'
;MLEMAQRLHDEYVAKGKAERERIVTEARATGEQLTREAENQRNQTLSQLEKERANLEHKIDELRRFESDYRTRLRSYLTNLLNNVEDASGGGQSNLGL
;
A
#
# COMPACT_ATOMS: atom_id res chain seq x y z
N MET A 1 -21.10 66.28 20.14
CA MET A 1 -19.76 65.72 20.24
C MET A 1 -19.73 64.33 20.85
N LEU A 2 -20.39 64.10 21.94
CA LEU A 2 -20.50 62.77 22.55
C LEU A 2 -21.22 61.75 21.66
N GLU A 3 -22.26 62.19 20.96
CA GLU A 3 -23.01 61.35 20.03
C GLU A 3 -22.17 60.89 18.84
N MET A 4 -21.31 61.75 18.32
CA MET A 4 -20.40 61.41 17.23
C MET A 4 -19.34 60.43 17.66
N ALA A 5 -18.76 60.61 18.86
CA ALA A 5 -17.76 59.73 19.39
C ALA A 5 -18.35 58.33 19.68
N GLN A 6 -19.59 58.29 20.19
CA GLN A 6 -20.30 57.06 20.46
C GLN A 6 -20.66 56.33 19.16
N ARG A 7 -21.08 57.06 18.12
CA ARG A 7 -21.38 56.52 16.80
C ARG A 7 -20.14 55.91 16.14
N LEU A 8 -19.01 56.60 16.22
CA LEU A 8 -17.74 56.10 15.74
C LEU A 8 -17.30 54.87 16.48
N HIS A 9 -17.48 54.85 17.79
CA HIS A 9 -17.18 53.69 18.61
C HIS A 9 -18.03 52.48 18.23
N ASP A 10 -19.33 52.66 18.08
CA ASP A 10 -20.28 51.63 17.69
C ASP A 10 -19.98 51.09 16.30
N GLU A 11 -19.64 51.94 15.33
CA GLU A 11 -19.21 51.55 14.00
C GLU A 11 -17.91 50.72 14.04
N TYR A 12 -16.96 51.16 14.83
CA TYR A 12 -15.68 50.44 14.99
C TYR A 12 -15.90 49.06 15.58
N VAL A 13 -16.71 48.95 16.61
CA VAL A 13 -17.05 47.65 17.26
C VAL A 13 -17.81 46.77 16.29
N ALA A 14 -18.77 47.30 15.54
CA ALA A 14 -19.52 46.53 14.54
C ALA A 14 -18.63 46.01 13.42
N LYS A 15 -17.71 46.81 12.91
CA LYS A 15 -16.73 46.40 11.92
C LYS A 15 -15.79 45.35 12.45
N GLY A 16 -15.33 45.50 13.70
CA GLY A 16 -14.48 44.54 14.36
C GLY A 16 -15.15 43.18 14.50
N LYS A 17 -16.41 43.16 14.92
CA LYS A 17 -17.22 41.94 15.02
C LYS A 17 -17.43 41.28 13.67
N ALA A 18 -17.77 42.06 12.64
CA ALA A 18 -17.96 41.55 11.30
C ALA A 18 -16.67 40.93 10.75
N GLU A 19 -15.56 41.62 10.94
CA GLU A 19 -14.24 41.13 10.53
C GLU A 19 -13.89 39.82 11.25
N ARG A 20 -14.14 39.77 12.55
CA ARG A 20 -13.93 38.57 13.37
C ARG A 20 -14.77 37.40 12.86
N GLU A 21 -16.04 37.60 12.59
CA GLU A 21 -16.93 36.57 12.05
C GLU A 21 -16.45 36.07 10.70
N ARG A 22 -16.03 36.99 9.83
CA ARG A 22 -15.48 36.65 8.53
C ARG A 22 -14.24 35.77 8.66
N ILE A 23 -13.30 36.14 9.52
CA ILE A 23 -12.07 35.39 9.75
C ILE A 23 -12.38 34.01 10.30
N VAL A 24 -13.28 33.91 11.28
CA VAL A 24 -13.66 32.62 11.88
C VAL A 24 -14.36 31.73 10.85
N THR A 25 -15.26 32.29 10.04
CA THR A 25 -15.96 31.54 9.01
C THR A 25 -14.99 31.03 7.94
N GLU A 26 -14.07 31.87 7.47
CA GLU A 26 -13.04 31.48 6.52
C GLU A 26 -12.12 30.41 7.10
N ALA A 27 -11.71 30.55 8.35
CA ALA A 27 -10.86 29.57 9.02
C ALA A 27 -11.56 28.22 9.17
N ARG A 28 -12.85 28.21 9.49
CA ARG A 28 -13.64 26.97 9.55
C ARG A 28 -13.78 26.32 8.18
N ALA A 29 -14.08 27.11 7.15
CA ALA A 29 -14.21 26.62 5.79
C ALA A 29 -12.89 26.00 5.31
N THR A 30 -11.78 26.69 5.55
CA THR A 30 -10.44 26.19 5.21
C THR A 30 -10.12 24.92 5.98
N GLY A 31 -10.42 24.89 7.27
CA GLY A 31 -10.21 23.70 8.11
C GLY A 31 -11.02 22.51 7.65
N GLU A 32 -12.29 22.70 7.31
CA GLU A 32 -13.15 21.65 6.77
C GLU A 32 -12.63 21.12 5.42
N GLN A 33 -12.17 22.03 4.56
CA GLN A 33 -11.59 21.66 3.27
C GLN A 33 -10.31 20.85 3.45
N LEU A 34 -9.43 21.29 4.33
CA LEU A 34 -8.19 20.55 4.63
C LEU A 34 -8.49 19.16 5.20
N THR A 35 -9.47 19.06 6.07
CA THR A 35 -9.89 17.77 6.63
C THR A 35 -10.41 16.84 5.54
N ARG A 36 -11.27 17.35 4.65
CA ARG A 36 -11.79 16.55 3.52
C ARG A 36 -10.68 16.10 2.58
N GLU A 37 -9.76 16.98 2.25
CA GLU A 37 -8.61 16.65 1.40
C GLU A 37 -7.74 15.58 2.04
N ALA A 38 -7.48 15.73 3.34
CA ALA A 38 -6.68 14.74 4.09
C ALA A 38 -7.38 13.38 4.15
N GLU A 39 -8.69 13.34 4.36
CA GLU A 39 -9.48 12.10 4.35
C GLU A 39 -9.48 11.45 2.98
N ASN A 40 -9.66 12.24 1.92
CA ASN A 40 -9.61 11.74 0.54
C ASN A 40 -8.24 11.16 0.21
N GLN A 41 -7.19 11.86 0.59
CA GLN A 41 -5.82 11.39 0.37
C GLN A 41 -5.53 10.13 1.15
N ARG A 42 -5.99 10.06 2.39
CA ARG A 42 -5.89 8.86 3.23
C ARG A 42 -6.60 7.68 2.57
N ASN A 43 -7.84 7.88 2.11
CA ASN A 43 -8.63 6.83 1.47
C ASN A 43 -7.97 6.34 0.18
N GLN A 44 -7.42 7.25 -0.63
CA GLN A 44 -6.67 6.89 -1.84
C GLN A 44 -5.42 6.08 -1.51
N THR A 45 -4.68 6.51 -0.50
CA THR A 45 -3.47 5.81 -0.06
C THR A 45 -3.79 4.42 0.47
N LEU A 46 -4.83 4.29 1.29
CA LEU A 46 -5.27 2.98 1.81
C LEU A 46 -5.71 2.05 0.68
N SER A 47 -6.48 2.57 -0.28
CA SER A 47 -6.92 1.79 -1.45
C SER A 47 -5.73 1.31 -2.28
N GLN A 48 -4.75 2.18 -2.49
CA GLN A 48 -3.53 1.85 -3.23
C GLN A 48 -2.69 0.80 -2.50
N LEU A 49 -2.56 0.95 -1.17
CA LEU A 49 -1.86 -0.03 -0.34
C LEU A 49 -2.54 -1.39 -0.37
N GLU A 50 -3.86 -1.45 -0.36
CA GLU A 50 -4.59 -2.71 -0.49
C GLU A 50 -4.35 -3.38 -1.83
N LYS A 51 -4.33 -2.61 -2.92
CA LYS A 51 -4.01 -3.13 -4.26
C LYS A 51 -2.59 -3.67 -4.33
N GLU A 52 -1.63 -2.94 -3.78
CA GLU A 52 -0.23 -3.38 -3.72
C GLU A 52 -0.08 -4.63 -2.88
N ARG A 53 -0.77 -4.70 -1.76
CA ARG A 53 -0.79 -5.88 -0.89
C ARG A 53 -1.34 -7.09 -1.63
N ALA A 54 -2.47 -6.94 -2.32
CA ALA A 54 -3.08 -8.01 -3.11
C ALA A 54 -2.15 -8.49 -4.23
N ASN A 55 -1.49 -7.55 -4.91
CA ASN A 55 -0.52 -7.87 -5.95
C ASN A 55 0.68 -8.63 -5.39
N LEU A 56 1.19 -8.21 -4.24
CA LEU A 56 2.31 -8.89 -3.58
C LEU A 56 1.91 -10.30 -3.12
N GLU A 57 0.72 -10.46 -2.55
CA GLU A 57 0.21 -11.78 -2.17
C GLU A 57 0.09 -12.70 -3.37
N HIS A 58 -0.39 -12.17 -4.49
CA HIS A 58 -0.49 -12.92 -5.74
C HIS A 58 0.89 -13.34 -6.26
N LYS A 59 1.86 -12.43 -6.23
CA LYS A 59 3.25 -12.74 -6.61
C LYS A 59 3.88 -13.78 -5.69
N ILE A 60 3.61 -13.70 -4.40
CA ILE A 60 4.09 -14.70 -3.44
C ILE A 60 3.50 -16.07 -3.77
N ASP A 61 2.22 -16.15 -4.08
CA ASP A 61 1.57 -17.41 -4.47
C ASP A 61 2.15 -17.96 -5.76
N GLU A 62 2.38 -17.12 -6.75
CA GLU A 62 3.03 -17.51 -8.01
C GLU A 62 4.43 -18.04 -7.76
N LEU A 63 5.22 -17.36 -6.93
CA LEU A 63 6.57 -17.79 -6.59
C LEU A 63 6.58 -19.09 -5.82
N ARG A 64 5.62 -19.29 -4.93
CA ARG A 64 5.49 -20.58 -4.19
C ARG A 64 5.16 -21.72 -5.13
N ARG A 65 4.26 -21.51 -6.09
CA ARG A 65 3.92 -22.52 -7.10
C ARG A 65 5.13 -22.81 -7.98
N PHE A 66 5.82 -21.78 -8.43
CA PHE A 66 7.02 -21.92 -9.23
C PHE A 66 8.10 -22.70 -8.46
N GLU A 67 8.33 -22.35 -7.21
CA GLU A 67 9.31 -23.03 -6.35
C GLU A 67 8.94 -24.49 -6.11
N SER A 68 7.66 -24.76 -5.86
CA SER A 68 7.16 -26.12 -5.67
C SER A 68 7.32 -26.96 -6.94
N ASP A 69 6.95 -26.42 -8.09
CA ASP A 69 7.09 -27.06 -9.40
C ASP A 69 8.56 -27.32 -9.72
N TYR A 70 9.40 -26.33 -9.48
CA TYR A 70 10.84 -26.45 -9.68
C TYR A 70 11.44 -27.54 -8.80
N ARG A 71 11.06 -27.57 -7.54
CA ARG A 71 11.51 -28.59 -6.59
C ARG A 71 11.08 -29.98 -7.03
N THR A 72 9.84 -30.13 -7.46
CA THR A 72 9.32 -31.40 -7.96
C THR A 72 10.07 -31.86 -9.20
N ARG A 73 10.29 -30.99 -10.15
CA ARG A 73 11.06 -31.28 -11.38
C ARG A 73 12.50 -31.65 -11.07
N LEU A 74 13.13 -30.92 -10.17
CA LEU A 74 14.50 -31.20 -9.77
C LEU A 74 14.60 -32.55 -9.07
N ARG A 75 13.67 -32.86 -8.18
CA ARG A 75 13.60 -34.15 -7.50
C ARG A 75 13.42 -35.28 -8.51
N SER A 76 12.55 -35.15 -9.46
CA SER A 76 12.33 -36.13 -10.52
C SER A 76 13.58 -36.31 -11.38
N TYR A 77 14.24 -35.23 -11.74
CA TYR A 77 15.48 -35.25 -12.51
C TYR A 77 16.58 -35.99 -11.74
N LEU A 78 16.76 -35.64 -10.47
CA LEU A 78 17.76 -36.30 -9.62
C LEU A 78 17.47 -37.80 -9.41
N THR A 79 16.19 -38.16 -9.21
CA THR A 79 15.75 -39.52 -9.09
C THR A 79 16.05 -40.32 -10.37
N ASN A 80 15.75 -39.74 -11.53
CA ASN A 80 16.04 -40.37 -12.82
C ASN A 80 17.54 -40.52 -13.04
N LEU A 81 18.33 -39.50 -12.69
CA LEU A 81 19.80 -39.59 -12.76
C LEU A 81 20.33 -40.70 -11.86
N LEU A 82 19.83 -40.78 -10.64
CA LEU A 82 20.22 -41.80 -9.68
C LEU A 82 19.87 -43.19 -10.21
N ASN A 83 18.68 -43.39 -10.72
CA ASN A 83 18.24 -44.63 -11.34
C ASN A 83 19.11 -45.00 -12.54
N ASN A 84 19.43 -44.03 -13.40
CA ASN A 84 20.31 -44.28 -14.55
C ASN A 84 21.71 -44.66 -14.12
N VAL A 85 22.24 -44.03 -13.09
CA VAL A 85 23.56 -44.38 -12.53
C VAL A 85 23.53 -45.80 -11.93
N GLU A 86 22.47 -46.15 -11.17
CA GLU A 86 22.32 -47.48 -10.61
C GLU A 86 22.16 -48.52 -11.71
N ASP A 87 21.36 -48.26 -12.73
CA ASP A 87 21.19 -49.14 -13.87
C ASP A 87 22.51 -49.34 -14.64
N ALA A 88 23.22 -48.24 -14.90
CA ALA A 88 24.51 -48.28 -15.57
C ALA A 88 25.56 -49.03 -14.71
N SER A 89 25.55 -48.79 -13.41
CA SER A 89 26.44 -49.48 -12.47
C SER A 89 26.08 -50.97 -12.39
N GLY A 90 24.77 -51.26 -12.31
CA GLY A 90 24.29 -52.65 -12.32
C GLY A 90 24.58 -53.36 -13.63
N GLY A 91 24.34 -52.67 -14.75
CA GLY A 91 24.68 -53.18 -16.08
C GLY A 91 26.17 -53.36 -16.27
N GLY A 92 26.97 -52.41 -15.80
CA GLY A 92 28.42 -52.50 -15.81
C GLY A 92 28.96 -53.65 -14.94
N GLN A 93 28.41 -53.83 -13.76
CA GLN A 93 28.73 -54.94 -12.87
C GLN A 93 28.31 -56.27 -13.48
N SER A 94 27.14 -56.34 -14.10
CA SER A 94 26.67 -57.52 -14.79
C SER A 94 27.61 -57.91 -15.93
N ASN A 95 28.08 -56.94 -16.68
CA ASN A 95 29.02 -57.16 -17.75
C ASN A 95 30.41 -57.52 -17.24
N LEU A 96 30.82 -56.98 -16.10
CA LEU A 96 32.10 -57.27 -15.49
C LEU A 96 32.09 -58.56 -14.64
N GLY A 97 30.91 -58.94 -14.17
CA GLY A 97 30.69 -60.15 -13.38
C GLY A 97 30.73 -61.44 -14.19
N LEU A 98 30.96 -61.23 -15.42
CA LEU A 98 31.19 -62.36 -16.33
C LEU A 98 32.45 -63.09 -15.95
#